data_7a9bb1730b7353da44cbfaaaea5ee4e2
#
_entry.id   7a9bb1730b7353da44cbfaaaea5ee4e2
#
_cell.length_a   1.000
_cell.length_b   1.000
_cell.length_c   1.000
_cell.angle_alpha   90.00
_cell.angle_beta   90.00
_cell.angle_gamma   90.00
#
_symmetry.space_group_name_H-M   'P 1'
#
loop_
_entity.id
_entity.type
_entity.pdbx_description
1 polymer ?
#
loop_
_entity_poly.entity_id
_entity_poly.type
_entity_poly.pdbx_seq_one_letter_code
_entity_poly.pdbx_strand_id
1 'polypeptide(L)'
;MDNRVYYGEYSLKHWIDLILKQNITLPDYQRHFVWDEKKVETLIDTFKSKQFVPPVTIGSFNLNGTNQNLILDGQQRLTSILLAYLGLYPDEATYKEAIQKFANENDDEEEAEEQFDNVLKWTFKKLTSKGKNKEEIFAKITVGNYKNKSLAIPQNFFETTFLGFSYLVPVITDQKEQQKYYSSVFRNINIQGVALFPQESRASLYFLDKDLEHFFVPDFTEKFVVKSVSSETKIDFVRCLSLLSQYHADGSEGSIARSYKPKMENYYEEYVYSVVADSDAKYGKFSDIFPNREYGGRFSNLKQALISLGIKNEFPSIIDLDMYFFGLTYTIVFENKTIDFTKKEYLKNEIEAKIAVFKVDPSHTKAPGNLGHLRVRISSSIEIYKKYAT
;
A
#
# COMPACT_ATOMS: atom_id res chain seq x y z
N MET A 1 23.94 -5.11 24.08
CA MET A 1 22.68 -4.91 24.80
C MET A 1 21.57 -5.40 23.90
N ASP A 2 20.60 -6.13 24.43
CA ASP A 2 19.52 -6.71 23.63
C ASP A 2 18.33 -5.76 23.55
N ASN A 3 17.54 -5.88 22.48
CA ASN A 3 16.26 -5.16 22.36
C ASN A 3 15.39 -5.46 23.58
N ARG A 4 14.73 -4.45 24.11
CA ARG A 4 13.90 -4.59 25.31
C ARG A 4 12.43 -4.51 24.97
N VAL A 5 11.65 -5.31 25.68
CA VAL A 5 10.19 -5.28 25.59
C VAL A 5 9.64 -5.01 26.99
N TYR A 6 8.81 -3.98 27.10
CA TYR A 6 8.09 -3.65 28.32
C TYR A 6 6.60 -3.96 28.12
N TYR A 7 5.96 -4.41 29.18
CA TYR A 7 4.54 -4.74 29.17
C TYR A 7 3.82 -3.89 30.19
N GLY A 8 2.60 -3.51 29.89
CA GLY A 8 1.76 -2.73 30.79
C GLY A 8 0.34 -2.59 30.26
N GLU A 9 -0.45 -1.77 30.94
CA GLU A 9 -1.80 -1.42 30.51
C GLU A 9 -2.07 0.07 30.77
N TYR A 10 -2.90 0.66 29.91
CA TYR A 10 -3.41 2.01 30.09
C TYR A 10 -4.93 1.98 30.05
N SER A 11 -5.57 2.93 30.74
CA SER A 11 -7.01 3.15 30.57
C SER A 11 -7.30 3.56 29.12
N LEU A 12 -8.50 3.25 28.62
CA LEU A 12 -8.91 3.66 27.28
C LEU A 12 -8.84 5.19 27.13
N LYS A 13 -9.15 5.94 28.19
CA LYS A 13 -9.01 7.40 28.21
C LYS A 13 -7.57 7.83 27.98
N HIS A 14 -6.61 7.18 28.62
CA HIS A 14 -5.19 7.48 28.42
C HIS A 14 -4.73 7.20 26.97
N TRP A 15 -5.18 6.10 26.37
CA TRP A 15 -4.93 5.80 24.97
C TRP A 15 -5.47 6.89 24.05
N ILE A 16 -6.70 7.36 24.29
CA ILE A 16 -7.32 8.46 23.54
C ILE A 16 -6.47 9.73 23.66
N ASP A 17 -6.04 10.08 24.86
CA ASP A 17 -5.22 11.27 25.11
C ASP A 17 -3.86 11.19 24.41
N LEU A 18 -3.22 10.00 24.38
CA LEU A 18 -1.97 9.79 23.62
C LEU A 18 -2.17 9.99 22.11
N ILE A 19 -3.29 9.50 21.56
CA ILE A 19 -3.63 9.67 20.15
C ILE A 19 -3.91 11.15 19.83
N LEU A 20 -4.77 11.79 20.60
CA LEU A 20 -5.19 13.19 20.36
C LEU A 20 -4.02 14.17 20.51
N LYS A 21 -3.10 13.92 21.43
CA LYS A 21 -1.89 14.71 21.63
C LYS A 21 -0.76 14.34 20.67
N GLN A 22 -0.99 13.35 19.78
CA GLN A 22 0.00 12.83 18.83
C GLN A 22 1.28 12.29 19.51
N ASN A 23 1.18 11.81 20.75
CA ASN A 23 2.26 11.16 21.47
C ASN A 23 2.48 9.71 21.00
N ILE A 24 1.49 9.14 20.33
CA ILE A 24 1.59 7.91 19.55
C ILE A 24 1.07 8.18 18.14
N THR A 25 1.75 7.64 17.14
CA THR A 25 1.44 7.87 15.73
C THR A 25 1.39 6.56 14.95
N LEU A 26 0.78 6.62 13.76
CA LEU A 26 0.82 5.50 12.80
C LEU A 26 2.04 5.67 11.91
N PRO A 27 2.83 4.60 11.69
CA PRO A 27 3.76 4.54 10.57
C PRO A 27 3.03 4.74 9.24
N ASP A 28 3.71 5.31 8.25
CA ASP A 28 3.10 5.63 6.96
C ASP A 28 2.69 4.37 6.17
N TYR A 29 3.30 3.21 6.45
CA TYR A 29 2.95 1.92 5.86
C TYR A 29 1.73 1.24 6.48
N GLN A 30 1.13 1.79 7.53
CA GLN A 30 -0.08 1.20 8.12
C GLN A 30 -1.27 1.40 7.18
N ARG A 31 -2.04 0.30 6.99
CA ARG A 31 -3.26 0.33 6.18
C ARG A 31 -4.29 1.31 6.75
N HIS A 32 -5.24 1.69 5.92
CA HIS A 32 -6.39 2.48 6.34
C HIS A 32 -7.26 1.74 7.37
N PHE A 33 -8.16 2.47 8.00
CA PHE A 33 -9.18 1.88 8.85
C PHE A 33 -10.18 1.10 7.98
N VAL A 34 -10.31 -0.20 8.23
CA VAL A 34 -11.13 -1.12 7.43
C VAL A 34 -12.20 -1.85 8.23
N TRP A 35 -12.30 -1.61 9.54
CA TRP A 35 -13.34 -2.20 10.36
C TRP A 35 -14.67 -1.52 10.10
N ASP A 36 -15.71 -2.32 9.88
CA ASP A 36 -17.08 -1.87 9.80
C ASP A 36 -17.64 -1.48 11.21
N GLU A 37 -18.79 -0.83 11.22
CA GLU A 37 -19.45 -0.40 12.45
C GLU A 37 -19.71 -1.55 13.41
N LYS A 38 -20.07 -2.72 12.90
CA LYS A 38 -20.36 -3.90 13.70
C LYS A 38 -19.13 -4.41 14.44
N LYS A 39 -17.95 -4.35 13.80
CA LYS A 39 -16.68 -4.70 14.47
C LYS A 39 -16.31 -3.69 15.57
N VAL A 40 -16.58 -2.40 15.35
CA VAL A 40 -16.41 -1.38 16.38
C VAL A 40 -17.31 -1.66 17.57
N GLU A 41 -18.61 -1.91 17.34
CA GLU A 41 -19.58 -2.28 18.39
C GLU A 41 -19.13 -3.53 19.15
N THR A 42 -18.75 -4.58 18.43
CA THR A 42 -18.27 -5.84 19.02
C THR A 42 -17.05 -5.63 19.91
N LEU A 43 -16.08 -4.79 19.51
CA LEU A 43 -14.94 -4.46 20.36
C LEU A 43 -15.38 -3.78 21.67
N ILE A 44 -16.27 -2.79 21.58
CA ILE A 44 -16.77 -2.08 22.78
C ILE A 44 -17.55 -3.03 23.68
N ASP A 45 -18.36 -3.93 23.13
CA ASP A 45 -19.09 -4.92 23.91
C ASP A 45 -18.17 -5.98 24.56
N THR A 46 -17.07 -6.33 23.90
CA THR A 46 -16.00 -7.18 24.45
C THR A 46 -15.40 -6.52 25.69
N PHE A 47 -15.11 -5.22 25.66
CA PHE A 47 -14.64 -4.48 26.82
C PHE A 47 -15.69 -4.39 27.93
N LYS A 48 -16.96 -4.10 27.59
CA LYS A 48 -18.07 -4.05 28.58
C LYS A 48 -18.24 -5.40 29.27
N SER A 49 -18.06 -6.49 28.54
CA SER A 49 -18.16 -7.86 29.06
C SER A 49 -16.89 -8.31 29.79
N LYS A 50 -15.89 -7.43 29.92
CA LYS A 50 -14.58 -7.72 30.56
C LYS A 50 -13.87 -8.95 29.96
N GLN A 51 -14.06 -9.17 28.65
CA GLN A 51 -13.38 -10.24 27.94
C GLN A 51 -12.00 -9.79 27.48
N PHE A 52 -11.15 -10.77 27.13
CA PHE A 52 -9.80 -10.51 26.67
C PHE A 52 -9.81 -9.75 25.33
N VAL A 53 -9.07 -8.64 25.30
CA VAL A 53 -8.74 -7.91 24.09
C VAL A 53 -7.21 -7.97 23.90
N PRO A 54 -6.71 -8.40 22.75
CA PRO A 54 -5.26 -8.46 22.51
C PRO A 54 -4.57 -7.11 22.73
N PRO A 55 -3.37 -7.10 23.35
CA PRO A 55 -2.64 -5.87 23.61
C PRO A 55 -2.20 -5.16 22.33
N VAL A 56 -1.96 -3.86 22.43
CA VAL A 56 -1.37 -3.04 21.36
C VAL A 56 0.16 -3.19 21.39
N THR A 57 0.80 -3.21 20.24
CA THR A 57 2.27 -3.19 20.15
C THR A 57 2.74 -1.83 19.69
N ILE A 58 3.64 -1.22 20.46
CA ILE A 58 4.23 0.10 20.20
C ILE A 58 5.73 -0.06 20.06
N GLY A 59 6.33 0.64 19.08
CA GLY A 59 7.77 0.76 18.93
C GLY A 59 8.27 2.16 19.25
N SER A 60 9.37 2.26 20.01
CA SER A 60 10.08 3.53 20.24
C SER A 60 11.04 3.80 19.07
N PHE A 61 10.76 4.82 18.30
CA PHE A 61 11.55 5.20 17.14
C PHE A 61 12.23 6.54 17.38
N ASN A 62 13.55 6.60 17.20
CA ASN A 62 14.29 7.85 17.30
C ASN A 62 14.44 8.47 15.91
N LEU A 63 13.82 9.62 15.71
CA LEU A 63 13.93 10.41 14.48
C LEU A 63 14.64 11.73 14.82
N ASN A 64 15.86 11.91 14.33
CA ASN A 64 16.64 13.14 14.52
C ASN A 64 16.74 13.59 16.00
N GLY A 65 16.95 12.65 16.91
CA GLY A 65 17.04 12.93 18.35
C GLY A 65 15.70 13.06 19.08
N THR A 66 14.58 12.96 18.37
CA THR A 66 13.24 12.98 18.97
C THR A 66 12.65 11.57 18.98
N ASN A 67 12.26 11.09 20.16
CA ASN A 67 11.61 9.80 20.29
C ASN A 67 10.14 9.91 19.86
N GLN A 68 9.77 9.05 18.91
CA GLN A 68 8.38 8.86 18.48
C GLN A 68 7.91 7.47 18.88
N ASN A 69 6.66 7.36 19.28
CA ASN A 69 6.02 6.09 19.59
C ASN A 69 5.13 5.68 18.43
N LEU A 70 5.50 4.61 17.74
CA LEU A 70 4.81 4.10 16.56
C LEU A 70 3.92 2.92 16.93
N ILE A 71 2.65 2.94 16.50
CA ILE A 71 1.74 1.81 16.63
C ILE A 71 2.13 0.75 15.60
N LEU A 72 2.67 -0.38 16.04
CA LEU A 72 3.06 -1.50 15.18
C LEU A 72 1.92 -2.51 14.99
N ASP A 73 1.11 -2.72 16.03
CA ASP A 73 -0.14 -3.50 15.97
C ASP A 73 -1.22 -2.86 16.85
N GLY A 74 -2.47 -3.14 16.52
CA GLY A 74 -3.64 -2.64 17.26
C GLY A 74 -4.21 -1.33 16.73
N GLN A 75 -3.78 -0.85 15.56
CA GLN A 75 -4.32 0.34 14.91
C GLN A 75 -5.84 0.31 14.82
N GLN A 76 -6.42 -0.78 14.32
CA GLN A 76 -7.88 -0.89 14.15
C GLN A 76 -8.60 -0.80 15.49
N ARG A 77 -8.04 -1.40 16.56
CA ARG A 77 -8.56 -1.33 17.92
C ARG A 77 -8.52 0.09 18.49
N LEU A 78 -7.36 0.75 18.42
CA LEU A 78 -7.20 2.12 18.91
C LEU A 78 -8.07 3.11 18.14
N THR A 79 -8.17 2.94 16.82
CA THR A 79 -9.08 3.73 15.97
C THR A 79 -10.53 3.55 16.38
N SER A 80 -10.97 2.31 16.65
CA SER A 80 -12.32 2.01 17.09
C SER A 80 -12.63 2.63 18.46
N ILE A 81 -11.67 2.60 19.39
CA ILE A 81 -11.81 3.23 20.71
C ILE A 81 -11.96 4.76 20.56
N LEU A 82 -11.14 5.39 19.69
CA LEU A 82 -11.25 6.83 19.42
C LEU A 82 -12.62 7.19 18.80
N LEU A 83 -13.05 6.43 17.80
CA LEU A 83 -14.36 6.64 17.15
C LEU A 83 -15.52 6.48 18.14
N ALA A 84 -15.48 5.45 19.00
CA ALA A 84 -16.45 5.23 20.06
C ALA A 84 -16.49 6.39 21.07
N TYR A 85 -15.32 6.93 21.46
CA TYR A 85 -15.22 8.09 22.34
C TYR A 85 -15.81 9.36 21.72
N LEU A 86 -15.51 9.59 20.44
CA LEU A 86 -16.05 10.74 19.71
C LEU A 86 -17.55 10.56 19.40
N GLY A 87 -18.04 9.34 19.29
CA GLY A 87 -19.40 9.05 18.82
C GLY A 87 -19.56 9.28 17.32
N LEU A 88 -18.48 9.07 16.56
CA LEU A 88 -18.41 9.28 15.11
C LEU A 88 -18.04 8.00 14.40
N TYR A 89 -18.46 7.91 13.14
CA TYR A 89 -18.00 6.87 12.22
C TYR A 89 -17.84 7.47 10.80
N PRO A 90 -16.78 7.13 10.05
CA PRO A 90 -16.60 7.58 8.67
C PRO A 90 -17.76 7.12 7.79
N ASP A 91 -18.35 8.02 7.01
CA ASP A 91 -19.51 7.73 6.14
C ASP A 91 -19.09 7.70 4.67
N GLU A 92 -18.72 6.50 4.20
CA GLU A 92 -18.27 6.30 2.81
C GLU A 92 -19.39 6.57 1.79
N ALA A 93 -20.65 6.28 2.12
CA ALA A 93 -21.75 6.48 1.19
C ALA A 93 -21.98 7.98 0.93
N THR A 94 -22.13 8.74 2.01
CA THR A 94 -22.29 10.20 1.93
C THR A 94 -21.07 10.87 1.29
N TYR A 95 -19.86 10.39 1.58
CA TYR A 95 -18.64 10.88 0.95
C TYR A 95 -18.67 10.67 -0.57
N LYS A 96 -19.00 9.47 -1.05
CA LYS A 96 -19.07 9.17 -2.48
C LYS A 96 -20.11 10.03 -3.20
N GLU A 97 -21.28 10.24 -2.57
CA GLU A 97 -22.31 11.13 -3.11
C GLU A 97 -21.85 12.59 -3.17
N ALA A 98 -21.16 13.07 -2.13
CA ALA A 98 -20.64 14.44 -2.08
C ALA A 98 -19.57 14.69 -3.15
N ILE A 99 -18.60 13.78 -3.32
CA ILE A 99 -17.58 13.87 -4.37
C ILE A 99 -18.21 13.84 -5.75
N GLN A 100 -19.14 12.92 -6.00
CA GLN A 100 -19.81 12.83 -7.31
C GLN A 100 -20.60 14.10 -7.64
N LYS A 101 -21.29 14.68 -6.65
CA LYS A 101 -22.00 15.93 -6.81
C LYS A 101 -21.06 17.09 -7.11
N PHE A 102 -19.96 17.21 -6.36
CA PHE A 102 -18.96 18.27 -6.55
C PHE A 102 -18.30 18.17 -7.94
N ALA A 103 -17.89 16.98 -8.36
CA ALA A 103 -17.30 16.74 -9.67
C ALA A 103 -18.27 17.09 -10.82
N ASN A 104 -19.55 16.83 -10.65
CA ASN A 104 -20.58 17.20 -11.64
C ASN A 104 -20.82 18.73 -11.72
N GLU A 105 -20.57 19.45 -10.63
CA GLU A 105 -20.79 20.91 -10.56
C GLU A 105 -19.55 21.72 -11.00
N ASN A 106 -18.32 21.20 -10.82
CA ASN A 106 -17.07 21.95 -10.99
C ASN A 106 -16.05 21.36 -11.98
N ASP A 107 -16.35 20.19 -12.59
CA ASP A 107 -15.45 19.46 -13.52
C ASP A 107 -14.03 19.16 -12.98
N ASP A 108 -13.82 19.26 -11.65
CA ASP A 108 -12.52 19.05 -11.02
C ASP A 108 -12.60 18.11 -9.81
N GLU A 109 -12.14 16.85 -10.01
CA GLU A 109 -12.09 15.85 -8.94
C GLU A 109 -10.96 16.11 -7.93
N GLU A 110 -9.86 16.77 -8.32
CA GLU A 110 -8.73 17.04 -7.44
C GLU A 110 -9.08 18.10 -6.39
N GLU A 111 -9.80 19.17 -6.76
CA GLU A 111 -10.32 20.16 -5.81
C GLU A 111 -11.32 19.54 -4.82
N ALA A 112 -12.10 18.55 -5.26
CA ALA A 112 -13.03 17.85 -4.38
C ALA A 112 -12.28 17.06 -3.28
N GLU A 113 -11.19 16.37 -3.61
CA GLU A 113 -10.39 15.61 -2.64
C GLU A 113 -9.70 16.52 -1.60
N GLU A 114 -9.38 17.76 -1.94
CA GLU A 114 -8.84 18.74 -0.98
C GLU A 114 -9.91 19.27 -0.01
N GLN A 115 -11.15 19.43 -0.49
CA GLN A 115 -12.25 19.99 0.30
C GLN A 115 -12.88 18.99 1.26
N PHE A 116 -12.87 17.70 0.92
CA PHE A 116 -13.47 16.61 1.72
C PHE A 116 -12.40 15.72 2.33
N ASP A 117 -12.62 15.26 3.56
CA ASP A 117 -11.78 14.20 4.14
C ASP A 117 -11.97 12.90 3.34
N ASN A 118 -10.92 12.42 2.71
CA ASN A 118 -11.00 11.15 1.99
C ASN A 118 -11.24 9.99 2.95
N VAL A 119 -12.52 9.58 3.10
CA VAL A 119 -12.91 8.51 4.03
C VAL A 119 -12.68 7.11 3.47
N LEU A 120 -12.39 6.98 2.16
CA LEU A 120 -12.04 5.68 1.56
C LEU A 120 -10.61 5.25 1.94
N LYS A 121 -9.74 6.25 2.18
CA LYS A 121 -8.36 6.05 2.67
C LYS A 121 -8.20 6.67 4.07
N TRP A 122 -9.18 6.46 4.95
CA TRP A 122 -9.25 7.12 6.24
C TRP A 122 -8.35 6.48 7.30
N THR A 123 -7.66 7.34 8.05
CA THR A 123 -6.93 6.99 9.27
C THR A 123 -7.31 7.98 10.35
N PHE A 124 -7.06 7.66 11.61
CA PHE A 124 -7.35 8.57 12.72
C PHE A 124 -6.53 9.88 12.65
N LYS A 125 -5.44 9.91 11.87
CA LYS A 125 -4.68 11.16 11.60
C LYS A 125 -5.58 12.26 11.03
N LYS A 126 -6.62 11.91 10.24
CA LYS A 126 -7.59 12.87 9.71
C LYS A 126 -8.34 13.61 10.82
N LEU A 127 -8.71 12.95 11.91
CA LEU A 127 -9.35 13.59 13.06
C LEU A 127 -8.35 14.30 13.98
N THR A 128 -7.19 13.71 14.26
CA THR A 128 -6.20 14.31 15.16
C THR A 128 -5.52 15.56 14.58
N SER A 129 -5.54 15.73 13.25
CA SER A 129 -5.10 16.97 12.60
C SER A 129 -6.07 18.15 12.84
N LYS A 130 -7.34 17.86 13.15
CA LYS A 130 -8.38 18.87 13.36
C LYS A 130 -8.41 19.41 14.80
N GLY A 131 -7.96 18.64 15.79
CA GLY A 131 -7.97 19.08 17.18
C GLY A 131 -7.38 18.07 18.17
N LYS A 132 -7.09 18.55 19.37
CA LYS A 132 -6.52 17.78 20.47
C LYS A 132 -7.56 17.30 21.50
N ASN A 133 -8.80 17.67 21.31
CA ASN A 133 -9.95 17.26 22.14
C ASN A 133 -11.20 17.14 21.28
N LYS A 134 -12.28 16.64 21.89
CA LYS A 134 -13.54 16.38 21.22
C LYS A 134 -14.18 17.64 20.63
N GLU A 135 -14.17 18.72 21.39
CA GLU A 135 -14.78 20.00 21.03
C GLU A 135 -14.09 20.62 19.79
N GLU A 136 -12.77 20.64 19.80
CA GLU A 136 -11.98 21.15 18.66
C GLU A 136 -12.21 20.33 17.38
N ILE A 137 -12.27 18.99 17.52
CA ILE A 137 -12.52 18.09 16.37
C ILE A 137 -13.91 18.37 15.80
N PHE A 138 -14.95 18.41 16.65
CA PHE A 138 -16.32 18.64 16.18
C PHE A 138 -16.51 20.01 15.51
N ALA A 139 -15.76 21.03 15.95
CA ALA A 139 -15.79 22.35 15.34
C ALA A 139 -15.19 22.40 13.92
N LYS A 140 -14.38 21.41 13.55
CA LYS A 140 -13.59 21.43 12.29
C LYS A 140 -13.84 20.23 11.37
N ILE A 141 -14.67 19.25 11.76
CA ILE A 141 -15.02 18.16 10.86
C ILE A 141 -15.90 18.65 9.74
N THR A 142 -15.68 18.11 8.53
CA THR A 142 -16.52 18.40 7.37
C THR A 142 -17.88 17.73 7.56
N VAL A 143 -18.94 18.51 7.46
CA VAL A 143 -20.32 18.00 7.56
C VAL A 143 -20.58 17.02 6.42
N GLY A 144 -21.13 15.85 6.76
CA GLY A 144 -21.47 14.81 5.79
C GLY A 144 -20.40 13.70 5.61
N ASN A 145 -19.15 13.93 6.06
CA ASN A 145 -18.11 12.88 5.97
C ASN A 145 -18.14 11.88 7.13
N TYR A 146 -18.88 12.22 8.16
CA TYR A 146 -19.01 11.42 9.38
C TYR A 146 -20.45 11.32 9.80
N LYS A 147 -20.88 10.13 10.13
CA LYS A 147 -22.19 9.91 10.77
C LYS A 147 -22.04 9.76 12.26
N ASN A 148 -23.06 10.22 13.00
CA ASN A 148 -23.13 10.04 14.44
C ASN A 148 -23.38 8.56 14.75
N LYS A 149 -22.54 7.99 15.61
CA LYS A 149 -22.67 6.62 16.09
C LYS A 149 -22.70 6.61 17.62
N SER A 150 -23.90 6.71 18.18
CA SER A 150 -24.07 6.60 19.62
C SER A 150 -24.01 5.12 20.03
N LEU A 151 -22.96 4.76 20.76
CA LEU A 151 -22.87 3.49 21.47
C LEU A 151 -23.37 3.70 22.91
N ALA A 152 -24.10 2.71 23.44
CA ALA A 152 -24.52 2.76 24.86
C ALA A 152 -23.30 2.50 25.76
N ILE A 153 -22.51 3.54 26.02
CA ILE A 153 -21.27 3.49 26.81
C ILE A 153 -21.60 3.97 28.24
N PRO A 154 -21.26 3.17 29.28
CA PRO A 154 -21.43 3.58 30.68
C PRO A 154 -20.62 4.82 31.01
N GLN A 155 -21.10 5.61 31.99
CA GLN A 155 -20.32 6.71 32.54
C GLN A 155 -18.99 6.18 33.10
N ASN A 156 -17.89 6.91 32.89
CA ASN A 156 -16.53 6.54 33.29
C ASN A 156 -15.98 5.25 32.63
N PHE A 157 -16.61 4.75 31.55
CA PHE A 157 -16.15 3.55 30.87
C PHE A 157 -14.70 3.68 30.39
N PHE A 158 -14.36 4.79 29.75
CA PHE A 158 -13.02 5.00 29.20
C PHE A 158 -11.95 5.16 30.30
N GLU A 159 -12.31 5.65 31.48
CA GLU A 159 -11.42 5.83 32.61
C GLU A 159 -11.16 4.53 33.37
N THR A 160 -12.16 3.62 33.41
CA THR A 160 -12.13 2.40 34.21
C THR A 160 -11.90 1.13 33.43
N THR A 161 -11.82 1.22 32.12
CA THR A 161 -11.52 0.10 31.23
C THR A 161 -10.08 0.21 30.72
N PHE A 162 -9.36 -0.91 30.72
CA PHE A 162 -7.93 -0.95 30.40
C PHE A 162 -7.66 -1.78 29.14
N LEU A 163 -6.63 -1.38 28.39
CA LEU A 163 -6.08 -2.13 27.27
C LEU A 163 -4.57 -2.28 27.45
N GLY A 164 -4.10 -3.52 27.38
CA GLY A 164 -2.68 -3.86 27.51
C GLY A 164 -1.83 -3.38 26.33
N PHE A 165 -0.53 -3.27 26.57
CA PHE A 165 0.44 -2.99 25.55
C PHE A 165 1.74 -3.78 25.73
N SER A 166 2.45 -3.98 24.63
CA SER A 166 3.87 -4.29 24.56
C SER A 166 4.62 -3.11 23.96
N TYR A 167 5.69 -2.66 24.61
CA TYR A 167 6.48 -1.52 24.19
C TYR A 167 7.90 -1.97 23.84
N LEU A 168 8.23 -1.87 22.57
CA LEU A 168 9.51 -2.30 22.01
C LEU A 168 10.50 -1.13 21.98
N VAL A 169 11.64 -1.30 22.62
CA VAL A 169 12.73 -0.33 22.64
C VAL A 169 13.97 -0.96 22.00
N PRO A 170 14.30 -0.61 20.76
CA PRO A 170 15.51 -1.12 20.11
C PRO A 170 16.74 -0.49 20.75
N VAL A 171 17.79 -1.27 20.84
CA VAL A 171 19.11 -0.77 21.28
C VAL A 171 19.83 -0.04 20.16
N ILE A 172 19.46 -0.32 18.93
CA ILE A 172 20.03 0.26 17.72
C ILE A 172 19.65 1.74 17.64
N THR A 173 20.63 2.61 17.52
CA THR A 173 20.42 4.08 17.42
C THR A 173 20.39 4.57 15.97
N ASP A 174 20.93 3.79 15.03
CA ASP A 174 20.87 4.11 13.61
C ASP A 174 19.45 4.04 13.08
N GLN A 175 19.01 5.10 12.42
CA GLN A 175 17.62 5.25 11.94
C GLN A 175 17.24 4.19 10.91
N LYS A 176 18.14 3.85 9.96
CA LYS A 176 17.85 2.86 8.93
C LYS A 176 17.72 1.45 9.52
N GLU A 177 18.59 1.13 10.45
CA GLU A 177 18.54 -0.16 11.15
C GLU A 177 17.31 -0.27 12.06
N GLN A 178 16.86 0.83 12.70
CA GLN A 178 15.58 0.87 13.42
C GLN A 178 14.39 0.64 12.48
N GLN A 179 14.39 1.25 11.30
CA GLN A 179 13.33 1.02 10.29
C GLN A 179 13.27 -0.44 9.86
N LYS A 180 14.41 -1.06 9.56
CA LYS A 180 14.49 -2.50 9.25
C LYS A 180 13.94 -3.36 10.38
N TYR A 181 14.34 -3.06 11.61
CA TYR A 181 13.86 -3.79 12.78
C TYR A 181 12.33 -3.72 12.91
N TYR A 182 11.75 -2.51 12.85
CA TYR A 182 10.30 -2.35 12.98
C TYR A 182 9.51 -2.90 11.80
N SER A 183 10.01 -2.81 10.58
CA SER A 183 9.42 -3.46 9.42
C SER A 183 9.37 -4.98 9.61
N SER A 184 10.46 -5.57 10.14
CA SER A 184 10.50 -6.99 10.46
C SER A 184 9.52 -7.36 11.59
N VAL A 185 9.45 -6.56 12.66
CA VAL A 185 8.49 -6.78 13.76
C VAL A 185 7.05 -6.68 13.27
N PHE A 186 6.73 -5.63 12.53
CA PHE A 186 5.40 -5.44 11.95
C PHE A 186 4.98 -6.64 11.09
N ARG A 187 5.88 -7.11 10.24
CA ARG A 187 5.65 -8.29 9.42
C ARG A 187 5.41 -9.55 10.25
N ASN A 188 6.24 -9.80 11.25
CA ASN A 188 6.11 -10.98 12.10
C ASN A 188 4.80 -11.00 12.89
N ILE A 189 4.35 -9.85 13.38
CA ILE A 189 3.06 -9.71 14.08
C ILE A 189 1.90 -10.00 13.11
N ASN A 190 1.95 -9.46 11.90
CA ASN A 190 0.88 -9.64 10.92
C ASN A 190 0.79 -11.06 10.36
N ILE A 191 1.90 -11.79 10.27
CA ILE A 191 1.89 -13.22 9.90
C ILE A 191 1.15 -14.07 10.94
N GLN A 192 1.16 -13.66 12.21
CA GLN A 192 0.52 -14.39 13.32
C GLN A 192 -0.93 -13.92 13.59
N GLY A 193 -1.36 -12.81 12.99
CA GLY A 193 -2.67 -12.19 13.21
C GLY A 193 -3.68 -12.40 12.07
N VAL A 194 -4.61 -11.46 11.92
CA VAL A 194 -5.49 -11.42 10.73
C VAL A 194 -4.62 -11.12 9.53
N ALA A 195 -4.52 -12.08 8.62
CA ALA A 195 -3.65 -11.99 7.45
C ALA A 195 -3.90 -10.69 6.67
N LEU A 196 -2.87 -9.88 6.54
CA LEU A 196 -2.83 -8.81 5.56
C LEU A 196 -2.81 -9.42 4.15
N PHE A 197 -3.34 -8.71 3.17
CA PHE A 197 -3.03 -9.09 1.80
C PHE A 197 -1.50 -9.06 1.59
N PRO A 198 -0.94 -9.95 0.77
CA PRO A 198 0.52 -10.01 0.55
C PRO A 198 1.14 -8.66 0.21
N GLN A 199 0.48 -7.85 -0.62
CA GLN A 199 0.91 -6.49 -0.97
C GLN A 199 0.93 -5.53 0.23
N GLU A 200 -0.05 -5.63 1.13
CA GLU A 200 -0.09 -4.80 2.35
C GLU A 200 1.03 -5.17 3.33
N SER A 201 1.31 -6.47 3.46
CA SER A 201 2.43 -6.95 4.27
C SER A 201 3.77 -6.46 3.73
N ARG A 202 3.95 -6.52 2.41
CA ARG A 202 5.16 -6.05 1.72
C ARG A 202 5.33 -4.53 1.76
N ALA A 203 4.24 -3.77 1.84
CA ALA A 203 4.29 -2.31 1.90
C ALA A 203 5.22 -1.80 3.02
N SER A 204 5.34 -2.53 4.14
CA SER A 204 6.26 -2.18 5.23
C SER A 204 7.73 -2.21 4.79
N LEU A 205 8.08 -3.00 3.78
CA LEU A 205 9.44 -3.10 3.27
C LEU A 205 9.85 -1.89 2.41
N TYR A 206 8.90 -1.16 1.82
CA TYR A 206 9.20 0.03 1.01
C TYR A 206 9.78 1.15 1.85
N PHE A 207 9.53 1.13 3.17
CA PHE A 207 10.06 2.11 4.13
C PHE A 207 11.43 1.72 4.70
N LEU A 208 12.02 0.60 4.27
CA LEU A 208 13.41 0.27 4.61
C LEU A 208 14.39 1.33 4.09
N ASP A 209 14.05 1.96 2.98
CA ASP A 209 14.72 3.15 2.47
C ASP A 209 13.65 4.11 1.94
N LYS A 210 13.37 5.17 2.71
CA LYS A 210 12.30 6.13 2.41
C LYS A 210 12.49 6.84 1.06
N ASP A 211 13.74 6.99 0.62
CA ASP A 211 14.04 7.62 -0.67
C ASP A 211 13.64 6.73 -1.86
N LEU A 212 13.38 5.44 -1.61
CA LEU A 212 12.94 4.46 -2.60
C LEU A 212 11.45 4.15 -2.55
N GLU A 213 10.68 4.78 -1.66
CA GLU A 213 9.23 4.57 -1.57
C GLU A 213 8.55 4.80 -2.93
N HIS A 214 8.83 5.96 -3.56
CA HIS A 214 8.29 6.29 -4.89
C HIS A 214 8.81 5.41 -6.03
N PHE A 215 9.92 4.71 -5.83
CA PHE A 215 10.39 3.70 -6.77
C PHE A 215 9.50 2.45 -6.72
N PHE A 216 9.14 1.99 -5.53
CA PHE A 216 8.30 0.80 -5.37
C PHE A 216 6.82 1.07 -5.64
N VAL A 217 6.32 2.26 -5.27
CA VAL A 217 4.92 2.66 -5.43
C VAL A 217 4.84 4.05 -6.06
N PRO A 218 5.07 4.18 -7.37
CA PRO A 218 4.91 5.46 -8.05
C PRO A 218 3.45 5.89 -8.09
N ASP A 219 3.17 7.18 -7.82
CA ASP A 219 1.82 7.75 -7.74
C ASP A 219 0.96 7.44 -8.96
N PHE A 220 1.56 7.46 -10.17
CA PHE A 220 0.82 7.20 -11.41
C PHE A 220 0.28 5.77 -11.51
N THR A 221 0.77 4.82 -10.71
CA THR A 221 0.31 3.42 -10.74
C THR A 221 -0.98 3.20 -9.96
N GLU A 222 -1.32 4.09 -9.03
CA GLU A 222 -2.49 3.93 -8.15
C GLU A 222 -3.83 3.85 -8.89
N LYS A 223 -3.92 4.48 -10.05
CA LYS A 223 -5.14 4.52 -10.85
C LYS A 223 -5.39 3.28 -11.72
N PHE A 224 -4.38 2.41 -11.87
CA PHE A 224 -4.52 1.23 -12.71
C PHE A 224 -5.01 0.03 -11.91
N VAL A 225 -6.09 -0.57 -12.41
CA VAL A 225 -6.74 -1.70 -11.75
C VAL A 225 -7.07 -2.82 -12.74
N VAL A 226 -7.02 -4.05 -12.26
CA VAL A 226 -7.61 -5.21 -12.93
C VAL A 226 -8.99 -5.42 -12.32
N LYS A 227 -10.03 -5.28 -13.14
CA LYS A 227 -11.43 -5.39 -12.72
C LYS A 227 -12.03 -6.67 -13.28
N SER A 228 -12.41 -7.59 -12.39
CA SER A 228 -13.20 -8.76 -12.71
C SER A 228 -14.66 -8.57 -12.26
N VAL A 229 -15.53 -9.51 -12.59
CA VAL A 229 -16.96 -9.46 -12.19
C VAL A 229 -17.14 -9.33 -10.66
N SER A 230 -16.21 -9.88 -9.88
CA SER A 230 -16.32 -9.99 -8.41
C SER A 230 -15.22 -9.29 -7.62
N SER A 231 -14.19 -8.76 -8.28
CA SER A 231 -13.04 -8.16 -7.60
C SER A 231 -12.40 -7.05 -8.42
N GLU A 232 -11.86 -6.08 -7.72
CA GLU A 232 -10.99 -5.05 -8.25
C GLU A 232 -9.64 -5.13 -7.53
N THR A 233 -8.56 -5.22 -8.30
CA THR A 233 -7.21 -5.37 -7.76
C THR A 233 -6.31 -4.31 -8.38
N LYS A 234 -5.66 -3.49 -7.55
CA LYS A 234 -4.67 -2.50 -8.01
C LYS A 234 -3.46 -3.19 -8.64
N ILE A 235 -2.81 -2.50 -9.56
CA ILE A 235 -1.54 -2.97 -10.12
C ILE A 235 -0.51 -3.13 -9.01
N ASP A 236 0.22 -4.23 -9.05
CA ASP A 236 1.42 -4.46 -8.24
C ASP A 236 2.66 -4.09 -9.07
N PHE A 237 3.14 -2.85 -8.91
CA PHE A 237 4.26 -2.37 -9.69
C PHE A 237 5.59 -3.03 -9.29
N VAL A 238 5.75 -3.42 -8.02
CA VAL A 238 6.90 -4.21 -7.57
C VAL A 238 6.95 -5.57 -8.24
N ARG A 239 5.80 -6.21 -8.46
CA ARG A 239 5.72 -7.42 -9.28
C ARG A 239 6.28 -7.15 -10.70
N CYS A 240 5.90 -6.06 -11.32
CA CYS A 240 6.39 -5.69 -12.64
C CYS A 240 7.91 -5.45 -12.61
N LEU A 241 8.39 -4.62 -11.71
CA LEU A 241 9.81 -4.28 -11.59
C LEU A 241 10.69 -5.51 -11.30
N SER A 242 10.31 -6.36 -10.36
CA SER A 242 11.10 -7.53 -9.97
C SER A 242 11.27 -8.54 -11.10
N LEU A 243 10.20 -8.81 -11.84
CA LEU A 243 10.23 -9.73 -12.98
C LEU A 243 11.08 -9.18 -14.13
N LEU A 244 10.95 -7.89 -14.44
CA LEU A 244 11.70 -7.23 -15.48
C LEU A 244 13.17 -7.01 -15.12
N SER A 245 13.47 -6.78 -13.83
CA SER A 245 14.84 -6.66 -13.34
C SER A 245 15.61 -7.96 -13.53
N GLN A 246 15.00 -9.10 -13.17
CA GLN A 246 15.64 -10.40 -13.44
C GLN A 246 15.73 -10.70 -14.93
N TYR A 247 14.69 -10.39 -15.72
CA TYR A 247 14.78 -10.52 -17.18
C TYR A 247 15.94 -9.69 -17.76
N HIS A 248 16.13 -8.48 -17.25
CA HIS A 248 17.21 -7.58 -17.68
C HIS A 248 18.59 -8.15 -17.33
N ALA A 249 18.74 -8.69 -16.11
CA ALA A 249 19.99 -9.28 -15.65
C ALA A 249 20.36 -10.58 -16.42
N ASP A 250 19.38 -11.45 -16.68
CA ASP A 250 19.61 -12.76 -17.28
C ASP A 250 19.51 -12.77 -18.81
N GLY A 251 18.91 -11.75 -19.41
CA GLY A 251 18.67 -11.63 -20.85
C GLY A 251 17.66 -12.63 -21.42
N SER A 252 16.96 -13.39 -20.58
CA SER A 252 15.97 -14.38 -20.98
C SER A 252 14.86 -14.58 -19.94
N GLU A 253 13.70 -15.06 -20.40
CA GLU A 253 12.55 -15.33 -19.53
C GLU A 253 12.66 -16.64 -18.71
N GLY A 254 13.53 -17.57 -19.11
CA GLY A 254 13.57 -18.95 -18.60
C GLY A 254 13.90 -19.07 -17.11
N SER A 255 14.69 -18.15 -16.57
CA SER A 255 15.12 -18.09 -15.17
C SER A 255 14.17 -17.31 -14.27
N ILE A 256 13.31 -16.44 -14.83
CA ILE A 256 12.44 -15.54 -14.04
C ILE A 256 11.66 -16.33 -12.99
N ALA A 257 11.81 -15.93 -11.74
CA ALA A 257 11.14 -16.50 -10.58
C ALA A 257 11.24 -18.03 -10.46
N ARG A 258 12.34 -18.62 -10.97
CA ARG A 258 12.57 -20.06 -10.88
C ARG A 258 12.59 -20.49 -9.42
N SER A 259 11.89 -21.57 -9.08
CA SER A 259 11.72 -22.10 -7.72
C SER A 259 10.78 -21.31 -6.80
N TYR A 260 10.15 -20.23 -7.24
CA TYR A 260 9.23 -19.43 -6.43
C TYR A 260 7.74 -19.69 -6.72
N LYS A 261 7.40 -20.64 -7.57
CA LYS A 261 6.00 -20.89 -7.99
C LYS A 261 4.97 -20.87 -6.84
N PRO A 262 5.20 -21.52 -5.69
CA PRO A 262 4.25 -21.47 -4.58
C PRO A 262 4.42 -20.25 -3.65
N LYS A 263 5.46 -19.44 -3.84
CA LYS A 263 5.87 -18.37 -2.91
C LYS A 263 6.31 -17.09 -3.66
N MET A 264 5.53 -16.67 -4.64
CA MET A 264 5.86 -15.47 -5.43
C MET A 264 6.05 -14.22 -4.58
N GLU A 265 5.38 -14.12 -3.44
CA GLU A 265 5.56 -12.99 -2.53
C GLU A 265 7.00 -12.93 -2.00
N ASN A 266 7.60 -14.05 -1.64
CA ASN A 266 9.00 -14.08 -1.20
C ASN A 266 9.95 -13.57 -2.30
N TYR A 267 9.64 -13.85 -3.57
CA TYR A 267 10.41 -13.33 -4.71
C TYR A 267 10.34 -11.81 -4.82
N TYR A 268 9.16 -11.22 -4.62
CA TYR A 268 8.99 -9.76 -4.64
C TYR A 268 9.66 -9.09 -3.43
N GLU A 269 9.60 -9.71 -2.26
CA GLU A 269 10.27 -9.24 -1.06
C GLU A 269 11.80 -9.25 -1.20
N GLU A 270 12.36 -10.34 -1.74
CA GLU A 270 13.79 -10.44 -2.02
C GLU A 270 14.26 -9.36 -3.00
N TYR A 271 13.42 -9.02 -3.99
CA TYR A 271 13.70 -7.90 -4.87
C TYR A 271 13.80 -6.57 -4.11
N VAL A 272 12.84 -6.30 -3.22
CA VAL A 272 12.89 -5.07 -2.39
C VAL A 272 14.18 -5.02 -1.57
N TYR A 273 14.55 -6.12 -0.90
CA TYR A 273 15.81 -6.20 -0.16
C TYR A 273 17.03 -5.99 -1.06
N SER A 274 17.04 -6.57 -2.25
CA SER A 274 18.13 -6.41 -3.21
C SER A 274 18.31 -4.95 -3.62
N VAL A 275 17.23 -4.24 -3.91
CA VAL A 275 17.24 -2.82 -4.28
C VAL A 275 17.72 -1.95 -3.13
N VAL A 276 17.20 -2.16 -1.91
CA VAL A 276 17.58 -1.37 -0.72
C VAL A 276 19.04 -1.58 -0.36
N ALA A 277 19.53 -2.81 -0.45
CA ALA A 277 20.93 -3.14 -0.14
C ALA A 277 21.90 -2.87 -1.31
N ASP A 278 21.39 -2.50 -2.47
CA ASP A 278 22.14 -2.39 -3.73
C ASP A 278 23.00 -3.62 -4.00
N SER A 279 22.43 -4.81 -3.77
CA SER A 279 23.15 -6.08 -3.85
C SER A 279 23.12 -6.65 -5.27
N ASP A 280 24.25 -7.24 -5.69
CA ASP A 280 24.34 -8.01 -6.93
C ASP A 280 23.71 -9.39 -6.74
N ALA A 281 22.39 -9.42 -6.82
CA ALA A 281 21.57 -10.61 -6.73
C ALA A 281 21.00 -10.97 -8.10
N LYS A 282 20.16 -12.01 -8.15
CA LYS A 282 19.46 -12.45 -9.38
C LYS A 282 18.71 -11.35 -10.16
N TYR A 283 18.48 -10.20 -9.54
CA TYR A 283 17.81 -9.06 -10.15
C TYR A 283 18.76 -8.06 -10.83
N GLY A 284 20.08 -8.29 -10.76
CA GLY A 284 21.08 -7.30 -11.07
C GLY A 284 21.18 -6.19 -10.01
N LYS A 285 22.26 -5.48 -10.04
CA LYS A 285 22.52 -4.41 -9.08
C LYS A 285 21.69 -3.17 -9.40
N PHE A 286 21.01 -2.61 -8.41
CA PHE A 286 20.13 -1.45 -8.63
C PHE A 286 20.87 -0.24 -9.20
N SER A 287 22.08 0.06 -8.66
CA SER A 287 22.91 1.16 -9.15
C SER A 287 23.43 1.00 -10.57
N ASP A 288 23.50 -0.23 -11.11
CA ASP A 288 23.90 -0.47 -12.50
C ASP A 288 22.76 -0.12 -13.47
N ILE A 289 21.51 -0.35 -13.04
CA ILE A 289 20.31 0.00 -13.83
C ILE A 289 19.99 1.50 -13.67
N PHE A 290 20.12 2.03 -12.44
CA PHE A 290 19.78 3.41 -12.08
C PHE A 290 20.97 4.10 -11.38
N PRO A 291 22.01 4.52 -12.13
CA PRO A 291 23.13 5.27 -11.55
C PRO A 291 22.64 6.48 -10.78
N ASN A 292 23.24 6.72 -9.60
CA ASN A 292 22.85 7.80 -8.67
C ASN A 292 21.36 7.75 -8.23
N ARG A 293 20.70 6.60 -8.36
CA ARG A 293 19.26 6.45 -8.11
C ARG A 293 18.36 7.31 -9.01
N GLU A 294 18.82 7.65 -10.21
CA GLU A 294 18.10 8.51 -11.15
C GLU A 294 17.01 7.74 -11.94
N TYR A 295 16.01 7.24 -11.23
CA TYR A 295 14.84 6.56 -11.84
C TYR A 295 13.68 7.52 -12.16
N GLY A 296 13.61 8.69 -11.51
CA GLY A 296 12.46 9.61 -11.59
C GLY A 296 12.16 10.09 -13.01
N GLY A 297 13.20 10.41 -13.78
CA GLY A 297 13.06 10.81 -15.19
C GLY A 297 12.46 9.68 -16.05
N ARG A 298 12.92 8.43 -15.85
CA ARG A 298 12.38 7.27 -16.58
C ARG A 298 10.93 6.97 -16.21
N PHE A 299 10.55 7.17 -14.94
CA PHE A 299 9.16 7.03 -14.49
C PHE A 299 8.25 8.14 -15.04
N SER A 300 8.75 9.36 -15.13
CA SER A 300 8.04 10.46 -15.79
C SER A 300 7.79 10.14 -17.27
N ASN A 301 8.78 9.60 -17.97
CA ASN A 301 8.65 9.15 -19.34
C ASN A 301 7.64 8.00 -19.48
N LEU A 302 7.66 7.03 -18.56
CA LEU A 302 6.69 5.93 -18.53
C LEU A 302 5.26 6.47 -18.33
N LYS A 303 5.06 7.37 -17.36
CA LYS A 303 3.76 8.03 -17.12
C LYS A 303 3.28 8.74 -18.40
N GLN A 304 4.14 9.51 -19.06
CA GLN A 304 3.78 10.21 -20.29
C GLN A 304 3.47 9.24 -21.44
N ALA A 305 4.21 8.12 -21.55
CA ALA A 305 3.95 7.10 -22.55
C ALA A 305 2.60 6.40 -22.36
N LEU A 306 2.23 6.08 -21.11
CA LEU A 306 0.92 5.52 -20.78
C LEU A 306 -0.23 6.46 -21.23
N ILE A 307 -0.08 7.76 -21.01
CA ILE A 307 -1.04 8.78 -21.45
C ILE A 307 -1.07 8.86 -22.98
N SER A 308 0.10 8.98 -23.64
CA SER A 308 0.20 9.16 -25.10
C SER A 308 -0.33 7.97 -25.88
N LEU A 309 -0.17 6.76 -25.33
CA LEU A 309 -0.76 5.54 -25.88
C LEU A 309 -2.27 5.43 -25.58
N GLY A 310 -2.83 6.29 -24.72
CA GLY A 310 -4.23 6.21 -24.32
C GLY A 310 -4.56 4.90 -23.62
N ILE A 311 -3.66 4.42 -22.74
CA ILE A 311 -3.87 3.18 -22.01
C ILE A 311 -4.93 3.43 -20.92
N LYS A 312 -5.97 2.59 -20.92
CA LYS A 312 -7.08 2.69 -19.98
C LYS A 312 -6.63 2.38 -18.55
N ASN A 313 -7.27 2.97 -17.57
CA ASN A 313 -7.00 2.71 -16.16
C ASN A 313 -7.55 1.35 -15.69
N GLU A 314 -8.59 0.83 -16.34
CA GLU A 314 -9.22 -0.46 -16.01
C GLU A 314 -8.85 -1.52 -17.05
N PHE A 315 -8.40 -2.68 -16.57
CA PHE A 315 -8.09 -3.84 -17.39
C PHE A 315 -9.02 -5.00 -17.07
N PRO A 316 -9.57 -5.69 -18.08
CA PRO A 316 -10.49 -6.80 -17.86
C PRO A 316 -9.79 -8.06 -17.31
N SER A 317 -8.48 -8.17 -17.44
CA SER A 317 -7.70 -9.29 -16.88
C SER A 317 -6.23 -8.92 -16.66
N ILE A 318 -5.54 -9.74 -15.86
CA ILE A 318 -4.10 -9.64 -15.65
C ILE A 318 -3.30 -9.87 -16.96
N ILE A 319 -3.87 -10.60 -17.92
CA ILE A 319 -3.25 -10.82 -19.23
C ILE A 319 -3.16 -9.49 -19.98
N ASP A 320 -4.26 -8.72 -19.99
CA ASP A 320 -4.29 -7.41 -20.63
C ASP A 320 -3.28 -6.46 -19.97
N LEU A 321 -3.32 -6.35 -18.64
CA LEU A 321 -2.39 -5.53 -17.90
C LEU A 321 -0.93 -5.87 -18.21
N ASP A 322 -0.57 -7.15 -18.12
CA ASP A 322 0.81 -7.61 -18.34
C ASP A 322 1.31 -7.29 -19.74
N MET A 323 0.47 -7.46 -20.75
CA MET A 323 0.84 -7.21 -22.14
C MET A 323 1.08 -5.73 -22.42
N TYR A 324 0.33 -4.82 -21.78
CA TYR A 324 0.57 -3.39 -21.92
C TYR A 324 1.74 -2.90 -21.08
N PHE A 325 1.94 -3.45 -19.86
CA PHE A 325 2.89 -2.90 -18.91
C PHE A 325 4.31 -3.46 -19.03
N PHE A 326 4.50 -4.78 -19.26
CA PHE A 326 5.84 -5.36 -19.23
C PHE A 326 6.76 -4.76 -20.30
N GLY A 327 6.36 -4.78 -21.55
CA GLY A 327 7.21 -4.28 -22.63
C GLY A 327 7.42 -2.77 -22.55
N LEU A 328 6.37 -2.00 -22.20
CA LEU A 328 6.49 -0.56 -22.07
C LEU A 328 7.45 -0.19 -20.93
N THR A 329 7.25 -0.79 -19.76
CA THR A 329 8.12 -0.56 -18.59
C THR A 329 9.55 -1.02 -18.90
N TYR A 330 9.75 -2.16 -19.53
CA TYR A 330 11.08 -2.64 -19.90
C TYR A 330 11.80 -1.65 -20.83
N THR A 331 11.13 -1.24 -21.90
CA THR A 331 11.72 -0.34 -22.91
C THR A 331 12.09 1.02 -22.31
N ILE A 332 11.20 1.61 -21.50
CA ILE A 332 11.40 2.97 -20.99
C ILE A 332 12.25 2.96 -19.72
N VAL A 333 11.96 2.06 -18.77
CA VAL A 333 12.58 2.11 -17.45
C VAL A 333 13.91 1.37 -17.43
N PHE A 334 14.01 0.19 -18.05
CA PHE A 334 15.24 -0.60 -18.02
C PHE A 334 16.19 -0.26 -19.18
N GLU A 335 15.70 -0.18 -20.41
CA GLU A 335 16.54 0.15 -21.58
C GLU A 335 16.74 1.66 -21.77
N ASN A 336 16.01 2.51 -21.05
CA ASN A 336 16.05 3.97 -21.17
C ASN A 336 15.80 4.47 -22.60
N LYS A 337 14.88 3.82 -23.31
CA LYS A 337 14.46 4.15 -24.68
C LYS A 337 13.11 4.82 -24.69
N THR A 338 12.76 5.45 -25.81
CA THR A 338 11.43 6.04 -26.05
C THR A 338 10.62 5.18 -27.00
N ILE A 339 9.33 5.48 -27.16
CA ILE A 339 8.42 4.81 -28.09
C ILE A 339 8.08 5.75 -29.24
N ASP A 340 8.09 5.24 -30.46
CA ASP A 340 7.62 5.96 -31.65
C ASP A 340 6.09 6.05 -31.65
N PHE A 341 5.56 7.12 -31.07
CA PHE A 341 4.12 7.35 -30.98
C PHE A 341 3.44 7.60 -32.34
N THR A 342 4.19 7.84 -33.41
CA THR A 342 3.60 7.94 -34.75
C THR A 342 3.01 6.59 -35.21
N LYS A 343 3.49 5.50 -34.66
CA LYS A 343 3.05 4.13 -34.92
C LYS A 343 2.17 3.54 -33.80
N LYS A 344 1.62 4.36 -32.92
CA LYS A 344 0.90 3.88 -31.73
C LYS A 344 -0.26 2.93 -32.04
N GLU A 345 -0.99 3.14 -33.15
CA GLU A 345 -2.10 2.26 -33.53
C GLU A 345 -1.60 0.88 -33.97
N TYR A 346 -0.48 0.80 -34.69
CA TYR A 346 0.13 -0.47 -35.05
C TYR A 346 0.60 -1.23 -33.81
N LEU A 347 1.26 -0.53 -32.88
CA LEU A 347 1.69 -1.12 -31.61
C LEU A 347 0.49 -1.67 -30.81
N LYS A 348 -0.56 -0.90 -30.67
CA LYS A 348 -1.79 -1.33 -29.95
C LYS A 348 -2.42 -2.55 -30.60
N ASN A 349 -2.56 -2.54 -31.93
CA ASN A 349 -3.11 -3.67 -32.67
C ASN A 349 -2.29 -4.96 -32.49
N GLU A 350 -0.95 -4.87 -32.48
CA GLU A 350 -0.10 -6.05 -32.21
C GLU A 350 -0.27 -6.57 -30.77
N ILE A 351 -0.37 -5.66 -29.79
CA ILE A 351 -0.63 -6.04 -28.39
C ILE A 351 -1.99 -6.72 -28.27
N GLU A 352 -3.06 -6.13 -28.82
CA GLU A 352 -4.41 -6.66 -28.75
C GLU A 352 -4.54 -8.02 -29.48
N ALA A 353 -3.89 -8.15 -30.63
CA ALA A 353 -3.83 -9.43 -31.35
C ALA A 353 -3.15 -10.52 -30.49
N LYS A 354 -2.06 -10.19 -29.80
CA LYS A 354 -1.37 -11.14 -28.93
C LYS A 354 -2.18 -11.47 -27.68
N ILE A 355 -2.87 -10.50 -27.09
CA ILE A 355 -3.81 -10.70 -25.98
C ILE A 355 -4.92 -11.68 -26.42
N ALA A 356 -5.48 -11.49 -27.61
CA ALA A 356 -6.51 -12.37 -28.14
C ALA A 356 -6.02 -13.82 -28.24
N VAL A 357 -4.79 -14.04 -28.72
CA VAL A 357 -4.18 -15.38 -28.77
C VAL A 357 -4.09 -16.00 -27.37
N PHE A 358 -3.65 -15.25 -26.37
CA PHE A 358 -3.56 -15.76 -25.00
C PHE A 358 -4.94 -16.06 -24.37
N LYS A 359 -5.96 -15.27 -24.73
CA LYS A 359 -7.32 -15.46 -24.20
C LYS A 359 -8.08 -16.62 -24.86
N VAL A 360 -7.70 -17.02 -26.06
CA VAL A 360 -8.26 -18.21 -26.71
C VAL A 360 -7.71 -19.51 -26.11
N ASP A 361 -6.51 -19.49 -25.52
CA ASP A 361 -5.93 -20.63 -24.82
C ASP A 361 -6.58 -20.83 -23.43
N PRO A 362 -7.37 -21.93 -23.22
CA PRO A 362 -8.04 -22.18 -21.95
C PRO A 362 -7.05 -22.40 -20.79
N SER A 363 -5.85 -22.92 -21.08
CA SER A 363 -4.84 -23.15 -20.03
C SER A 363 -4.28 -21.82 -19.52
N HIS A 364 -4.10 -20.85 -20.40
CA HIS A 364 -3.61 -19.51 -20.10
C HIS A 364 -4.65 -18.70 -19.31
N THR A 365 -5.91 -18.80 -19.68
CA THR A 365 -7.00 -18.05 -19.01
C THR A 365 -7.35 -18.62 -17.64
N LYS A 366 -7.34 -19.95 -17.47
CA LYS A 366 -7.62 -20.61 -16.18
C LYS A 366 -6.51 -20.43 -15.16
N ALA A 367 -5.27 -20.31 -15.59
CA ALA A 367 -4.12 -20.17 -14.70
C ALA A 367 -3.14 -19.08 -15.18
N PRO A 368 -3.60 -17.80 -15.28
CA PRO A 368 -2.75 -16.72 -15.79
C PRO A 368 -1.52 -16.44 -14.89
N GLY A 369 -1.59 -16.81 -13.60
CA GLY A 369 -0.46 -16.74 -12.67
C GLY A 369 0.58 -17.86 -12.82
N ASN A 370 0.37 -18.85 -13.70
CA ASN A 370 1.37 -19.88 -13.97
C ASN A 370 2.65 -19.25 -14.50
N LEU A 371 3.81 -19.64 -13.95
CA LEU A 371 5.11 -19.05 -14.33
C LEU A 371 5.44 -19.20 -15.83
N GLY A 372 5.05 -20.31 -16.44
CA GLY A 372 5.22 -20.49 -17.88
C GLY A 372 4.44 -19.44 -18.68
N HIS A 373 3.17 -19.26 -18.35
CA HIS A 373 2.32 -18.26 -18.99
C HIS A 373 2.80 -16.83 -18.73
N LEU A 374 3.23 -16.54 -17.50
CA LEU A 374 3.77 -15.24 -17.12
C LEU A 374 5.03 -14.90 -17.92
N ARG A 375 5.98 -15.84 -18.03
CA ARG A 375 7.21 -15.69 -18.79
C ARG A 375 6.96 -15.40 -20.26
N VAL A 376 6.05 -16.15 -20.88
CA VAL A 376 5.65 -15.94 -22.28
C VAL A 376 5.01 -14.56 -22.47
N ARG A 377 4.22 -14.05 -21.51
CA ARG A 377 3.70 -12.67 -21.60
C ARG A 377 4.79 -11.63 -21.50
N ILE A 378 5.78 -11.83 -20.62
CA ILE A 378 6.92 -10.91 -20.48
C ILE A 378 7.68 -10.84 -21.80
N SER A 379 8.16 -11.96 -22.33
CA SER A 379 8.94 -11.96 -23.59
C SER A 379 8.12 -11.43 -24.77
N SER A 380 6.86 -11.85 -24.92
CA SER A 380 5.99 -11.38 -26.02
C SER A 380 5.72 -9.88 -25.95
N SER A 381 5.47 -9.34 -24.76
CA SER A 381 5.26 -7.91 -24.58
C SER A 381 6.54 -7.14 -24.95
N ILE A 382 7.68 -7.55 -24.41
CA ILE A 382 8.98 -6.90 -24.71
C ILE A 382 9.31 -6.96 -26.20
N GLU A 383 9.13 -8.10 -26.87
CA GLU A 383 9.38 -8.26 -28.32
C GLU A 383 8.50 -7.32 -29.15
N ILE A 384 7.24 -7.14 -28.78
CA ILE A 384 6.35 -6.21 -29.49
C ILE A 384 6.85 -4.78 -29.32
N TYR A 385 7.09 -4.32 -28.08
CA TYR A 385 7.52 -2.94 -27.83
C TYR A 385 8.89 -2.62 -28.44
N LYS A 386 9.83 -3.57 -28.49
CA LYS A 386 11.15 -3.39 -29.13
C LYS A 386 11.07 -2.98 -30.60
N LYS A 387 10.03 -3.37 -31.34
CA LYS A 387 9.83 -2.98 -32.74
C LYS A 387 9.53 -1.48 -32.92
N TYR A 388 9.05 -0.85 -31.84
CA TYR A 388 8.59 0.53 -31.82
C TYR A 388 9.47 1.42 -30.91
N ALA A 389 10.56 0.86 -30.38
CA ALA A 389 11.52 1.58 -29.56
C ALA A 389 12.47 2.43 -30.41
N THR A 390 12.79 3.64 -29.90
CA THR A 390 13.72 4.60 -30.54
C THR A 390 14.76 5.11 -29.54
#